data_50c7fe877bf00fccc49dd74857945c3f
#
_entry.id   50c7fe877bf00fccc49dd74857945c3f
#
_cell.length_a   1.000
_cell.length_b   1.000
_cell.length_c   1.000
_cell.angle_alpha   90.00
_cell.angle_beta   90.00
_cell.angle_gamma   90.00
#
_symmetry.space_group_name_H-M   'P 1'
#
loop_
_entity.id
_entity.type
_entity.pdbx_description
1 polymer ?
#
loop_
_entity_poly.entity_id
_entity_poly.type
_entity_poly.pdbx_seq_one_letter_code
_entity_poly.pdbx_strand_id
1 'polypeptide(L)'
;MTVCCVRNPKSKVATKAIKFLPRQKGDLSLSYDVIQAYGNNYLAQVTIESTSPLARLDHWNISWEWMRGEFIQTMKGAYTRKMDYLPCIYGAPGQYYQDMDFSKVMNCEKNPTIADLPRERSNDSEVGKIPYCCRNGSLLSPVMNKTQAKSVFQMQVFKLPPDLDRKTLYPPEKWKVSGVVSAEFKCGQPIRVDPTEFPDPSGLQASTLAIASWQVICNITRPQSKKNKCCVSFSSYYNESVIPCNTCACGCPDTKKCNPSARAMFLPPEALLVPFKNRSALAAAWAKIKHFHIPKPQPCGDNCGVSINWHVLSDYTDGWTARITLFNWMPINFEDWFAAVEMKKGGGRGYENAYSMNGTKLANMNNIIFLQGLKGLNFLVMQTNGTKKDSTAVPGKQQSVISFKKARTPGIQVAQGDGFPAKVYFCWRGNIPHQKRDK
;
A
#
# COMPACT_ATOMS: atom_id res chain seq x y z
N MET A 1 -49.84 3.42 -30.03
CA MET A 1 -50.51 2.32 -29.34
C MET A 1 -50.23 2.50 -27.85
N THR A 2 -51.20 2.95 -27.07
CA THR A 2 -51.01 3.23 -25.63
C THR A 2 -51.40 1.98 -24.85
N VAL A 3 -50.45 1.32 -24.22
CA VAL A 3 -50.71 0.13 -23.39
C VAL A 3 -50.92 0.60 -21.93
N CYS A 4 -52.17 0.59 -21.48
CA CYS A 4 -52.51 0.85 -20.07
C CYS A 4 -52.48 -0.44 -19.29
N CYS A 5 -51.46 -0.63 -18.43
CA CYS A 5 -51.42 -1.72 -17.47
C CYS A 5 -52.27 -1.34 -16.23
N VAL A 6 -53.42 -1.96 -16.06
CA VAL A 6 -54.22 -1.84 -14.84
C VAL A 6 -53.60 -2.68 -13.74
N ARG A 7 -53.17 -2.05 -12.65
CA ARG A 7 -52.60 -2.74 -11.51
C ARG A 7 -53.65 -3.64 -10.84
N ASN A 8 -53.42 -4.94 -10.80
CA ASN A 8 -54.30 -5.85 -10.08
C ASN A 8 -54.27 -5.53 -8.56
N PRO A 9 -55.37 -5.05 -7.94
CA PRO A 9 -55.37 -4.66 -6.53
C PRO A 9 -55.11 -5.81 -5.54
N LYS A 10 -55.19 -7.05 -6.02
CA LYS A 10 -54.90 -8.26 -5.19
C LYS A 10 -53.45 -8.71 -5.26
N SER A 11 -52.59 -8.14 -6.08
CA SER A 11 -51.16 -8.44 -6.09
C SER A 11 -50.47 -7.70 -4.93
N LYS A 12 -50.34 -8.34 -3.80
CA LYS A 12 -49.37 -7.92 -2.76
C LYS A 12 -47.99 -8.11 -3.36
N VAL A 13 -47.44 -7.07 -3.96
CA VAL A 13 -46.00 -7.03 -4.27
C VAL A 13 -45.35 -6.97 -2.89
N ALA A 14 -44.89 -8.12 -2.42
CA ALA A 14 -44.03 -8.19 -1.26
C ALA A 14 -42.77 -7.38 -1.60
N THR A 15 -42.69 -6.17 -1.11
CA THR A 15 -41.44 -5.42 -1.09
C THR A 15 -40.49 -6.23 -0.22
N LYS A 16 -39.62 -7.02 -0.84
CA LYS A 16 -38.54 -7.70 -0.11
C LYS A 16 -37.78 -6.60 0.60
N ALA A 17 -37.83 -6.60 1.93
CA ALA A 17 -37.04 -5.68 2.74
C ALA A 17 -35.57 -5.83 2.31
N ILE A 18 -34.94 -4.72 1.99
CA ILE A 18 -33.51 -4.70 1.62
C ILE A 18 -32.75 -5.16 2.83
N LYS A 19 -32.06 -6.30 2.73
CA LYS A 19 -31.23 -6.83 3.81
C LYS A 19 -29.84 -6.15 3.72
N PHE A 20 -29.52 -5.35 4.74
CA PHE A 20 -28.18 -4.82 4.92
C PHE A 20 -27.30 -5.86 5.60
N LEU A 21 -26.05 -5.95 5.14
CA LEU A 21 -25.02 -6.76 5.77
C LEU A 21 -24.07 -5.86 6.58
N PRO A 22 -23.55 -6.34 7.70
CA PRO A 22 -22.57 -5.57 8.46
C PRO A 22 -21.33 -5.32 7.61
N ARG A 23 -20.70 -4.15 7.82
CA ARG A 23 -19.45 -3.81 7.15
C ARG A 23 -18.36 -4.80 7.54
N GLN A 24 -17.67 -5.32 6.55
CA GLN A 24 -16.60 -6.30 6.70
C GLN A 24 -15.24 -5.61 6.87
N LYS A 25 -14.27 -6.33 7.40
CA LYS A 25 -12.87 -5.89 7.52
C LYS A 25 -12.01 -6.66 6.53
N GLY A 26 -11.01 -5.98 5.97
CA GLY A 26 -10.03 -6.56 5.05
C GLY A 26 -8.78 -5.69 5.00
N ASP A 27 -7.92 -5.84 4.02
CA ASP A 27 -6.72 -5.01 3.85
C ASP A 27 -7.04 -3.66 3.21
N LEU A 28 -8.00 -3.65 2.29
CA LEU A 28 -8.52 -2.47 1.61
C LEU A 28 -10.04 -2.56 1.54
N SER A 29 -10.72 -1.48 1.90
CA SER A 29 -12.17 -1.33 1.80
C SER A 29 -12.51 -0.31 0.72
N LEU A 30 -13.37 -0.69 -0.22
CA LEU A 30 -13.95 0.19 -1.21
C LEU A 30 -15.42 0.38 -0.86
N SER A 31 -15.86 1.63 -0.74
CA SER A 31 -17.27 1.97 -0.60
C SER A 31 -17.75 2.63 -1.89
N TYR A 32 -18.88 2.15 -2.41
CA TYR A 32 -19.59 2.74 -3.53
C TYR A 32 -20.92 3.29 -3.01
N ASP A 33 -21.02 4.60 -2.94
CA ASP A 33 -22.14 5.31 -2.33
C ASP A 33 -22.87 6.14 -3.39
N VAL A 34 -24.17 5.94 -3.54
CA VAL A 34 -25.00 6.81 -4.36
C VAL A 34 -25.55 7.93 -3.48
N ILE A 35 -25.08 9.15 -3.73
CA ILE A 35 -25.40 10.33 -2.91
C ILE A 35 -26.72 10.95 -3.38
N GLN A 36 -26.88 11.09 -4.71
CA GLN A 36 -28.05 11.67 -5.33
C GLN A 36 -28.47 10.83 -6.53
N ALA A 37 -29.75 10.68 -6.78
CA ALA A 37 -30.28 9.96 -7.93
C ALA A 37 -31.38 10.77 -8.62
N TYR A 38 -31.27 10.83 -9.93
CA TYR A 38 -32.20 11.45 -10.83
C TYR A 38 -32.85 10.38 -11.75
N GLY A 39 -33.79 10.76 -12.57
CA GLY A 39 -34.45 9.80 -13.47
C GLY A 39 -33.48 9.01 -14.32
N ASN A 40 -32.58 9.68 -15.03
CA ASN A 40 -31.65 9.07 -15.99
C ASN A 40 -30.19 8.96 -15.52
N ASN A 41 -29.81 9.59 -14.40
CA ASN A 41 -28.45 9.56 -13.88
C ASN A 41 -28.41 9.58 -12.34
N TYR A 42 -27.23 9.41 -11.77
CA TYR A 42 -26.98 9.54 -10.34
C TYR A 42 -25.54 10.00 -10.06
N LEU A 43 -25.35 10.63 -8.92
CA LEU A 43 -24.04 10.99 -8.39
C LEU A 43 -23.57 9.87 -7.46
N ALA A 44 -22.48 9.23 -7.83
CA ALA A 44 -21.81 8.23 -7.01
C ALA A 44 -20.51 8.75 -6.44
N GLN A 45 -20.18 8.34 -5.22
CA GLN A 45 -18.88 8.53 -4.60
C GLN A 45 -18.23 7.19 -4.36
N VAL A 46 -16.95 7.08 -4.72
CA VAL A 46 -16.12 5.95 -4.37
C VAL A 46 -15.13 6.38 -3.31
N THR A 47 -15.09 5.63 -2.22
CA THR A 47 -14.13 5.82 -1.15
C THR A 47 -13.23 4.60 -1.09
N ILE A 48 -11.93 4.82 -1.16
CA ILE A 48 -10.89 3.80 -1.01
C ILE A 48 -10.25 4.02 0.35
N GLU A 49 -10.22 3.01 1.20
CA GLU A 49 -9.65 3.10 2.54
C GLU A 49 -8.72 1.93 2.83
N SER A 50 -7.47 2.24 3.13
CA SER A 50 -6.52 1.24 3.62
C SER A 50 -6.77 0.99 5.10
N THR A 51 -7.02 -0.27 5.45
CA THR A 51 -7.28 -0.71 6.82
C THR A 51 -6.17 -1.60 7.37
N SER A 52 -5.32 -2.12 6.50
CA SER A 52 -4.17 -2.92 6.90
C SER A 52 -3.03 -2.03 7.43
N PRO A 53 -2.51 -2.32 8.62
CA PRO A 53 -1.40 -1.55 9.18
C PRO A 53 -0.08 -1.71 8.40
N LEU A 54 0.05 -2.75 7.61
CA LEU A 54 1.25 -3.06 6.82
C LEU A 54 1.06 -2.88 5.32
N ALA A 55 -0.15 -2.49 4.88
CA ALA A 55 -0.43 -2.26 3.47
C ALA A 55 -0.10 -0.82 3.08
N ARG A 56 0.39 -0.70 1.86
CA ARG A 56 0.58 0.55 1.15
C ARG A 56 0.17 0.34 -0.29
N LEU A 57 -0.46 1.34 -0.88
CA LEU A 57 -0.85 1.34 -2.28
C LEU A 57 -0.34 2.62 -2.93
N ASP A 58 0.47 2.50 -3.96
CA ASP A 58 1.01 3.62 -4.73
C ASP A 58 0.53 3.54 -6.17
N HIS A 59 0.18 4.69 -6.74
CA HIS A 59 -0.35 4.83 -8.11
C HIS A 59 -1.51 3.88 -8.38
N TRP A 60 -2.49 3.89 -7.48
CA TRP A 60 -3.62 3.00 -7.61
C TRP A 60 -4.39 3.20 -8.91
N ASN A 61 -4.81 2.08 -9.46
CA ASN A 61 -5.80 2.00 -10.52
C ASN A 61 -6.92 1.09 -10.05
N ILE A 62 -8.14 1.53 -10.25
CA ILE A 62 -9.34 0.76 -9.95
C ILE A 62 -10.10 0.55 -11.24
N SER A 63 -10.58 -0.66 -11.44
CA SER A 63 -11.49 -0.98 -12.53
C SER A 63 -12.63 -1.84 -12.03
N TRP A 64 -13.76 -1.77 -12.73
CA TRP A 64 -14.95 -2.57 -12.48
C TRP A 64 -15.66 -2.89 -13.79
N GLU A 65 -16.72 -3.66 -13.74
CA GLU A 65 -17.60 -3.93 -14.86
C GLU A 65 -18.97 -3.32 -14.60
N TRP A 66 -19.45 -2.50 -15.54
CA TRP A 66 -20.81 -2.03 -15.56
C TRP A 66 -21.75 -3.17 -15.97
N MET A 67 -22.83 -3.36 -15.23
CA MET A 67 -23.72 -4.50 -15.44
C MET A 67 -24.90 -4.16 -16.34
N ARG A 68 -25.16 -2.88 -16.58
CA ARG A 68 -26.38 -2.41 -17.25
C ARG A 68 -26.15 -1.33 -18.31
N GLY A 69 -24.93 -1.26 -18.81
CA GLY A 69 -24.57 -0.31 -19.86
C GLY A 69 -24.41 1.13 -19.38
N GLU A 70 -24.23 1.33 -18.07
CA GLU A 70 -23.96 2.65 -17.49
C GLU A 70 -22.69 3.25 -18.08
N PHE A 71 -22.61 4.58 -18.09
CA PHE A 71 -21.41 5.29 -18.52
C PHE A 71 -21.14 6.52 -17.62
N ILE A 72 -19.89 6.97 -17.62
CA ILE A 72 -19.41 8.08 -16.78
C ILE A 72 -19.41 9.36 -17.59
N GLN A 73 -20.25 10.32 -17.23
CA GLN A 73 -20.27 11.63 -17.86
C GLN A 73 -19.17 12.54 -17.32
N THR A 74 -19.08 12.73 -16.01
CA THR A 74 -18.09 13.59 -15.36
C THR A 74 -17.47 12.90 -14.16
N MET A 75 -16.28 13.32 -13.80
CA MET A 75 -15.58 12.87 -12.60
C MET A 75 -14.92 14.02 -11.86
N LYS A 76 -14.85 13.88 -10.52
CA LYS A 76 -14.07 14.75 -9.64
C LYS A 76 -13.22 13.90 -8.70
N GLY A 77 -11.99 14.31 -8.47
CA GLY A 77 -11.04 13.60 -7.60
C GLY A 77 -10.28 12.46 -8.27
N ALA A 78 -10.66 12.08 -9.50
CA ALA A 78 -9.99 11.05 -10.28
C ALA A 78 -10.22 11.28 -11.77
N TYR A 79 -9.58 10.47 -12.61
CA TYR A 79 -9.76 10.49 -14.05
C TYR A 79 -9.75 9.08 -14.64
N THR A 80 -10.33 8.90 -15.81
CA THR A 80 -10.26 7.65 -16.56
C THR A 80 -8.96 7.56 -17.32
N ARG A 81 -8.25 6.43 -17.24
CA ARG A 81 -6.99 6.22 -17.96
C ARG A 81 -7.10 6.39 -19.46
N LYS A 82 -8.25 6.03 -20.00
CA LYS A 82 -8.61 6.16 -21.40
C LYS A 82 -9.91 6.94 -21.46
N MET A 83 -9.91 8.04 -22.18
CA MET A 83 -11.14 8.76 -22.54
C MET A 83 -11.66 8.13 -23.83
N ASP A 84 -12.71 7.34 -23.72
CA ASP A 84 -13.30 6.66 -24.86
C ASP A 84 -14.81 6.83 -24.86
N TYR A 85 -15.27 7.68 -25.72
CA TYR A 85 -16.70 7.97 -25.93
C TYR A 85 -17.27 7.24 -27.15
N LEU A 86 -16.45 6.59 -27.97
CA LEU A 86 -16.91 5.88 -29.18
C LEU A 86 -17.94 4.78 -28.86
N PRO A 87 -17.77 3.98 -27.79
CA PRO A 87 -18.80 3.01 -27.42
C PRO A 87 -20.16 3.62 -27.09
N CYS A 88 -20.20 4.91 -26.67
CA CYS A 88 -21.46 5.61 -26.50
C CYS A 88 -22.08 6.00 -27.83
N ILE A 89 -21.32 6.59 -28.74
CA ILE A 89 -21.84 7.10 -30.02
C ILE A 89 -22.43 5.95 -30.84
N TYR A 90 -21.70 4.85 -30.97
CA TYR A 90 -22.13 3.71 -31.78
C TYR A 90 -22.97 2.67 -31.03
N GLY A 91 -23.14 2.84 -29.73
CA GLY A 91 -23.85 1.92 -28.86
C GLY A 91 -25.24 2.36 -28.45
N ALA A 92 -25.81 1.64 -27.50
CA ALA A 92 -27.11 1.96 -26.92
C ALA A 92 -27.24 3.39 -26.33
N PRO A 93 -26.18 3.98 -25.71
CA PRO A 93 -26.27 5.36 -25.24
C PRO A 93 -26.59 6.35 -26.34
N GLY A 94 -25.91 6.27 -27.49
CA GLY A 94 -26.14 7.18 -28.62
C GLY A 94 -27.52 7.03 -29.25
N GLN A 95 -28.03 5.81 -29.26
CA GLN A 95 -29.41 5.56 -29.75
C GLN A 95 -30.47 6.18 -28.83
N TYR A 96 -30.19 6.20 -27.50
CA TYR A 96 -31.16 6.69 -26.52
C TYR A 96 -31.01 8.20 -26.23
N TYR A 97 -29.78 8.70 -26.06
CA TYR A 97 -29.47 10.11 -25.76
C TYR A 97 -29.02 10.86 -27.01
N GLN A 98 -29.92 11.00 -28.00
CA GLN A 98 -29.62 11.58 -29.32
C GLN A 98 -29.13 13.03 -29.25
N ASP A 99 -29.58 13.79 -28.25
CA ASP A 99 -29.22 15.21 -28.07
C ASP A 99 -27.97 15.40 -27.15
N MET A 100 -27.35 14.33 -26.70
CA MET A 100 -26.19 14.43 -25.82
C MET A 100 -24.87 14.61 -26.60
N ASP A 101 -24.11 15.61 -26.18
CA ASP A 101 -22.74 15.82 -26.69
C ASP A 101 -21.77 14.82 -26.03
N PHE A 102 -21.56 13.70 -26.69
CA PHE A 102 -20.66 12.64 -26.20
C PHE A 102 -19.19 13.04 -26.17
N SER A 103 -18.77 14.14 -26.84
CA SER A 103 -17.39 14.62 -26.76
C SER A 103 -16.99 15.07 -25.34
N LYS A 104 -17.98 15.39 -24.50
CA LYS A 104 -17.83 15.79 -23.09
C LYS A 104 -17.95 14.63 -22.10
N VAL A 105 -18.24 13.43 -22.58
CA VAL A 105 -18.37 12.23 -21.75
C VAL A 105 -17.00 11.66 -21.46
N MET A 106 -16.73 11.37 -20.19
CA MET A 106 -15.43 10.91 -19.74
C MET A 106 -15.10 9.49 -20.20
N ASN A 107 -16.06 8.57 -20.09
CA ASN A 107 -15.82 7.17 -20.45
C ASN A 107 -17.11 6.39 -20.65
N CYS A 108 -17.15 5.64 -21.76
CA CYS A 108 -18.26 4.76 -22.14
C CYS A 108 -17.86 3.29 -22.18
N GLU A 109 -16.68 2.93 -21.70
CA GLU A 109 -16.23 1.55 -21.66
C GLU A 109 -17.03 0.75 -20.63
N LYS A 110 -17.34 -0.50 -20.95
CA LYS A 110 -17.95 -1.44 -20.01
C LYS A 110 -17.06 -1.69 -18.78
N ASN A 111 -15.74 -1.61 -18.96
CA ASN A 111 -14.74 -1.83 -17.92
C ASN A 111 -13.82 -0.61 -17.81
N PRO A 112 -14.29 0.52 -17.24
CA PRO A 112 -13.46 1.71 -17.10
C PRO A 112 -12.31 1.45 -16.12
N THR A 113 -11.16 2.08 -16.39
CA THR A 113 -10.02 2.08 -15.47
C THR A 113 -9.80 3.50 -14.96
N ILE A 114 -9.90 3.66 -13.67
CA ILE A 114 -9.85 4.93 -12.96
C ILE A 114 -8.52 5.06 -12.23
N ALA A 115 -7.94 6.26 -12.26
CA ALA A 115 -6.71 6.61 -11.56
C ALA A 115 -6.88 7.92 -10.79
N ASP A 116 -6.10 8.07 -9.71
CA ASP A 116 -6.11 9.28 -8.89
C ASP A 116 -5.48 10.48 -9.63
N LEU A 117 -5.99 11.65 -9.38
CA LEU A 117 -5.42 12.88 -9.88
C LEU A 117 -4.06 13.20 -9.22
N PRO A 118 -3.15 13.86 -9.95
CA PRO A 118 -1.92 14.36 -9.38
C PRO A 118 -2.18 15.51 -8.38
N ARG A 119 -1.23 15.75 -7.48
CA ARG A 119 -1.38 16.74 -6.37
C ARG A 119 -1.63 18.16 -6.87
N GLU A 120 -1.08 18.50 -8.01
CA GLU A 120 -1.19 19.81 -8.66
C GLU A 120 -2.63 20.15 -9.03
N ARG A 121 -3.47 19.13 -9.24
CA ARG A 121 -4.89 19.27 -9.58
C ARG A 121 -5.81 19.35 -8.36
N SER A 122 -5.29 19.30 -7.15
CA SER A 122 -6.11 19.33 -5.91
C SER A 122 -6.96 20.61 -5.77
N ASN A 123 -6.47 21.73 -6.27
CA ASN A 123 -7.15 23.02 -6.21
C ASN A 123 -7.97 23.33 -7.46
N ASP A 124 -7.99 22.45 -8.43
CA ASP A 124 -8.76 22.60 -9.65
C ASP A 124 -10.27 22.64 -9.34
N SER A 125 -10.98 23.66 -9.89
CA SER A 125 -12.41 23.88 -9.61
C SER A 125 -13.31 22.83 -10.25
N GLU A 126 -12.89 22.26 -11.36
CA GLU A 126 -13.71 21.30 -12.13
C GLU A 126 -13.50 19.88 -11.64
N VAL A 127 -12.26 19.45 -11.48
CA VAL A 127 -11.92 18.06 -11.21
C VAL A 127 -11.33 17.82 -9.81
N GLY A 128 -10.85 18.86 -9.14
CA GLY A 128 -10.31 18.81 -7.78
C GLY A 128 -11.33 19.19 -6.71
N LYS A 129 -10.85 19.76 -5.59
CA LYS A 129 -11.64 20.27 -4.45
C LYS A 129 -12.58 19.25 -3.80
N ILE A 130 -12.19 17.98 -3.81
CA ILE A 130 -12.87 16.92 -3.04
C ILE A 130 -11.99 16.54 -1.85
N PRO A 131 -12.55 16.37 -0.64
CA PRO A 131 -11.81 15.86 0.51
C PRO A 131 -11.14 14.53 0.18
N TYR A 132 -9.89 14.36 0.60
CA TYR A 132 -9.08 13.15 0.41
C TYR A 132 -8.70 12.82 -1.03
N CYS A 133 -8.87 13.71 -2.00
CA CYS A 133 -8.43 13.49 -3.37
C CYS A 133 -6.95 13.88 -3.61
N CYS A 134 -6.50 13.52 -4.81
CA CYS A 134 -5.39 14.15 -5.51
C CYS A 134 -4.03 13.91 -4.83
N ARG A 135 -3.65 12.64 -4.72
CA ARG A 135 -2.38 12.20 -4.11
C ARG A 135 -1.54 11.32 -5.01
N ASN A 136 -1.80 11.40 -6.31
CA ASN A 136 -1.10 10.60 -7.30
C ASN A 136 -1.20 9.08 -7.03
N GLY A 137 -2.36 8.66 -6.51
CA GLY A 137 -2.66 7.27 -6.19
C GLY A 137 -1.96 6.71 -4.96
N SER A 138 -1.46 7.56 -4.05
CA SER A 138 -0.82 7.09 -2.83
C SER A 138 -1.82 6.95 -1.69
N LEU A 139 -1.88 5.72 -1.13
CA LEU A 139 -2.56 5.42 0.12
C LEU A 139 -1.54 4.88 1.12
N LEU A 140 -1.39 5.55 2.24
CA LEU A 140 -0.49 5.12 3.30
C LEU A 140 -1.20 4.16 4.26
N SER A 141 -0.40 3.47 5.07
CA SER A 141 -0.93 2.75 6.22
C SER A 141 -1.65 3.70 7.19
N PRO A 142 -2.79 3.32 7.78
CA PRO A 142 -3.49 4.13 8.78
C PRO A 142 -2.65 4.39 10.04
N VAL A 143 -1.62 3.58 10.29
CA VAL A 143 -0.65 3.77 11.39
C VAL A 143 0.27 4.95 11.10
N MET A 144 0.63 5.18 9.84
CA MET A 144 1.44 6.33 9.43
C MET A 144 0.63 7.61 9.42
N ASN A 145 -0.49 7.60 8.74
CA ASN A 145 -1.35 8.77 8.61
C ASN A 145 -2.79 8.38 8.25
N LYS A 146 -3.72 8.59 9.18
CA LYS A 146 -5.13 8.23 8.99
C LYS A 146 -5.80 8.97 7.83
N THR A 147 -5.46 10.24 7.62
CA THR A 147 -6.05 11.04 6.52
C THR A 147 -5.52 10.60 5.16
N GLN A 148 -4.26 10.14 5.09
CA GLN A 148 -3.65 9.64 3.86
C GLN A 148 -3.91 8.15 3.61
N ALA A 149 -4.57 7.47 4.55
CA ALA A 149 -5.06 6.10 4.35
C ALA A 149 -6.37 6.04 3.55
N LYS A 150 -6.95 7.20 3.19
CA LYS A 150 -8.23 7.32 2.51
C LYS A 150 -8.09 8.15 1.24
N SER A 151 -8.71 7.71 0.14
CA SER A 151 -8.87 8.45 -1.12
C SER A 151 -10.33 8.45 -1.54
N VAL A 152 -10.79 9.56 -2.13
CA VAL A 152 -12.20 9.74 -2.51
C VAL A 152 -12.27 10.35 -3.89
N PHE A 153 -13.20 9.88 -4.70
CA PHE A 153 -13.59 10.53 -5.94
C PHE A 153 -15.10 10.40 -6.17
N GLN A 154 -15.64 11.30 -6.97
CA GLN A 154 -17.05 11.32 -7.33
C GLN A 154 -17.20 11.22 -8.85
N MET A 155 -18.33 10.66 -9.29
CA MET A 155 -18.65 10.53 -10.71
C MET A 155 -20.16 10.66 -10.93
N GLN A 156 -20.52 11.30 -12.01
CA GLN A 156 -21.90 11.32 -12.52
C GLN A 156 -22.07 10.18 -13.50
N VAL A 157 -22.98 9.28 -13.19
CA VAL A 157 -23.21 8.03 -13.93
C VAL A 157 -24.59 8.09 -14.59
N PHE A 158 -24.64 7.88 -15.89
CA PHE A 158 -25.85 7.80 -16.65
C PHE A 158 -26.33 6.35 -16.77
N LYS A 159 -27.65 6.18 -16.70
CA LYS A 159 -28.33 4.91 -16.83
C LYS A 159 -28.93 4.76 -18.23
N LEU A 160 -29.20 3.52 -18.62
CA LEU A 160 -29.90 3.20 -19.85
C LEU A 160 -31.21 2.46 -19.55
N PRO A 161 -32.18 2.47 -20.50
CA PRO A 161 -33.36 1.63 -20.39
C PRO A 161 -32.97 0.15 -20.24
N PRO A 162 -33.70 -0.64 -19.43
CA PRO A 162 -34.96 -0.32 -18.73
C PRO A 162 -34.75 0.26 -17.31
N ASP A 163 -33.55 0.71 -16.95
CA ASP A 163 -33.22 1.08 -15.57
C ASP A 163 -33.41 2.57 -15.24
N LEU A 164 -33.94 3.38 -16.16
CA LEU A 164 -34.07 4.83 -15.99
C LEU A 164 -34.88 5.20 -14.75
N ASP A 165 -36.12 4.75 -14.66
CA ASP A 165 -37.02 5.11 -13.56
C ASP A 165 -37.02 4.11 -12.42
N ARG A 166 -36.09 3.15 -12.44
CA ARG A 166 -36.00 2.17 -11.37
C ARG A 166 -35.44 2.79 -10.09
N LYS A 167 -36.16 2.62 -9.00
CA LYS A 167 -35.73 3.00 -7.65
C LYS A 167 -34.59 2.09 -7.12
N THR A 168 -34.47 0.89 -7.67
CA THR A 168 -33.43 -0.05 -7.27
C THR A 168 -32.17 0.23 -8.07
N LEU A 169 -31.13 0.65 -7.39
CA LEU A 169 -29.79 0.85 -7.95
C LEU A 169 -28.94 -0.42 -7.76
N TYR A 170 -28.02 -0.63 -8.65
CA TYR A 170 -27.09 -1.75 -8.64
C TYR A 170 -25.65 -1.22 -8.64
N PRO A 171 -24.74 -1.82 -7.87
CA PRO A 171 -23.34 -1.44 -7.91
C PRO A 171 -22.65 -2.04 -9.13
N PRO A 172 -21.55 -1.46 -9.61
CA PRO A 172 -20.67 -2.16 -10.53
C PRO A 172 -20.06 -3.40 -9.86
N GLU A 173 -19.69 -4.39 -10.68
CA GLU A 173 -19.16 -5.67 -10.22
C GLU A 173 -17.72 -5.89 -10.69
N LYS A 174 -17.12 -7.04 -10.32
CA LYS A 174 -15.77 -7.46 -10.73
C LYS A 174 -14.68 -6.43 -10.48
N TRP A 175 -14.73 -5.82 -9.32
CA TRP A 175 -13.75 -4.83 -8.90
C TRP A 175 -12.33 -5.38 -8.90
N LYS A 176 -11.40 -4.58 -9.42
CA LYS A 176 -9.98 -4.87 -9.43
C LYS A 176 -9.22 -3.64 -8.95
N VAL A 177 -8.23 -3.86 -8.11
CA VAL A 177 -7.32 -2.82 -7.63
C VAL A 177 -5.90 -3.24 -7.96
N SER A 178 -5.14 -2.35 -8.53
CA SER A 178 -3.73 -2.55 -8.84
C SER A 178 -2.93 -1.29 -8.52
N GLY A 179 -1.64 -1.45 -8.30
CA GLY A 179 -0.70 -0.36 -8.10
C GLY A 179 0.69 -0.77 -8.59
N VAL A 180 1.58 0.18 -8.69
CA VAL A 180 2.85 -0.03 -9.40
C VAL A 180 3.87 -0.88 -8.63
N VAL A 181 3.91 -0.81 -7.32
CA VAL A 181 4.86 -1.56 -6.47
C VAL A 181 4.13 -2.33 -5.39
N SER A 182 2.82 -2.27 -5.42
CA SER A 182 1.96 -2.79 -4.36
C SER A 182 1.70 -4.28 -4.54
N ALA A 183 1.35 -4.90 -3.44
CA ALA A 183 0.78 -6.22 -3.42
C ALA A 183 -0.42 -6.32 -4.37
N GLU A 184 -0.62 -7.49 -4.95
CA GLU A 184 -1.83 -7.76 -5.71
C GLU A 184 -3.01 -7.89 -4.75
N PHE A 185 -4.11 -7.24 -5.08
CA PHE A 185 -5.34 -7.31 -4.32
C PHE A 185 -6.35 -8.22 -5.03
N LYS A 186 -6.98 -9.10 -4.26
CA LYS A 186 -8.16 -9.85 -4.71
C LYS A 186 -9.39 -9.26 -4.05
N CYS A 187 -10.29 -8.73 -4.85
CA CYS A 187 -11.52 -8.12 -4.38
C CYS A 187 -12.69 -9.13 -4.38
N GLY A 188 -13.55 -9.01 -3.38
CA GLY A 188 -14.81 -9.75 -3.27
C GLY A 188 -15.93 -9.12 -4.10
N GLN A 189 -17.12 -9.66 -3.98
CA GLN A 189 -18.34 -9.08 -4.57
C GLN A 189 -18.84 -7.91 -3.72
N PRO A 190 -19.52 -6.92 -4.35
CA PRO A 190 -20.16 -5.84 -3.61
C PRO A 190 -21.26 -6.38 -2.68
N ILE A 191 -21.21 -5.99 -1.44
CA ILE A 191 -22.27 -6.29 -0.47
C ILE A 191 -23.06 -5.02 -0.13
N ARG A 192 -24.37 -5.14 -0.02
CA ARG A 192 -25.23 -4.03 0.40
C ARG A 192 -25.04 -3.80 1.90
N VAL A 193 -24.66 -2.57 2.27
CA VAL A 193 -24.41 -2.16 3.66
C VAL A 193 -25.32 -1.00 4.04
N ASP A 194 -25.37 -0.67 5.34
CA ASP A 194 -26.09 0.50 5.81
C ASP A 194 -25.62 1.76 5.10
N PRO A 195 -26.54 2.70 4.77
CA PRO A 195 -26.20 3.93 4.11
C PRO A 195 -25.10 4.72 4.81
N THR A 196 -24.13 5.18 4.04
CA THR A 196 -23.04 6.04 4.54
C THR A 196 -23.57 7.44 4.83
N GLU A 197 -23.16 8.01 5.97
CA GLU A 197 -23.44 9.39 6.32
C GLU A 197 -22.42 10.34 5.69
N PHE A 198 -22.89 11.44 5.15
CA PHE A 198 -22.08 12.52 4.60
C PHE A 198 -22.39 13.83 5.34
N PRO A 199 -21.39 14.69 5.58
CA PRO A 199 -21.65 16.03 6.10
C PRO A 199 -22.48 16.81 5.08
N ASP A 200 -23.42 17.61 5.59
CA ASP A 200 -24.25 18.46 4.75
C ASP A 200 -23.37 19.47 3.98
N PRO A 201 -23.53 19.58 2.65
CA PRO A 201 -22.75 20.52 1.85
C PRO A 201 -22.97 21.99 2.24
N SER A 202 -24.04 22.32 2.94
CA SER A 202 -24.31 23.68 3.44
C SER A 202 -23.45 24.08 4.64
N GLY A 203 -22.67 23.14 5.22
CA GLY A 203 -21.85 23.39 6.40
C GLY A 203 -22.62 23.43 7.72
N LEU A 204 -23.90 23.15 7.72
CA LEU A 204 -24.70 22.94 8.92
C LEU A 204 -24.30 21.64 9.60
N GLN A 205 -24.53 21.53 10.91
CA GLN A 205 -24.29 20.29 11.68
C GLN A 205 -25.33 19.19 11.37
N ALA A 206 -25.72 19.06 10.11
CA ALA A 206 -26.61 18.04 9.62
C ALA A 206 -25.82 17.02 8.81
N SER A 207 -26.23 15.79 8.84
CA SER A 207 -25.70 14.73 7.98
C SER A 207 -26.78 14.29 7.00
N THR A 208 -26.37 14.00 5.77
CA THR A 208 -27.22 13.38 4.76
C THR A 208 -26.80 11.94 4.57
N LEU A 209 -27.80 11.05 4.44
CA LEU A 209 -27.53 9.63 4.16
C LEU A 209 -27.45 9.39 2.65
N ALA A 210 -26.55 8.52 2.25
CA ALA A 210 -26.56 7.99 0.89
C ALA A 210 -27.90 7.31 0.59
N ILE A 211 -28.35 7.40 -0.64
CA ILE A 211 -29.52 6.64 -1.11
C ILE A 211 -29.24 5.14 -1.10
N ALA A 212 -28.00 4.80 -1.41
CA ALA A 212 -27.54 3.42 -1.50
C ALA A 212 -26.05 3.32 -1.24
N SER A 213 -25.62 2.31 -0.46
CA SER A 213 -24.22 2.04 -0.14
C SER A 213 -23.88 0.57 -0.32
N TRP A 214 -22.74 0.32 -0.94
CA TRP A 214 -22.14 -1.02 -1.07
C TRP A 214 -20.70 -0.98 -0.62
N GLN A 215 -20.24 -2.09 -0.10
CA GLN A 215 -18.85 -2.30 0.28
C GLN A 215 -18.25 -3.44 -0.53
N VAL A 216 -17.02 -3.25 -0.98
CA VAL A 216 -16.16 -4.28 -1.58
C VAL A 216 -14.91 -4.39 -0.74
N ILE A 217 -14.58 -5.57 -0.29
CA ILE A 217 -13.35 -5.86 0.45
C ILE A 217 -12.32 -6.47 -0.48
N CYS A 218 -11.12 -5.89 -0.48
CA CYS A 218 -9.98 -6.42 -1.21
C CYS A 218 -8.89 -6.81 -0.23
N ASN A 219 -8.42 -8.05 -0.35
CA ASN A 219 -7.35 -8.58 0.48
C ASN A 219 -6.08 -8.79 -0.35
N ILE A 220 -4.94 -8.57 0.29
CA ILE A 220 -3.64 -8.77 -0.32
C ILE A 220 -3.44 -10.25 -0.62
N THR A 221 -3.23 -10.58 -1.88
CA THR A 221 -2.77 -11.90 -2.29
C THR A 221 -1.25 -11.90 -2.23
N ARG A 222 -0.67 -12.80 -1.43
CA ARG A 222 0.79 -12.97 -1.41
C ARG A 222 1.25 -13.39 -2.81
N PRO A 223 2.11 -12.61 -3.48
CA PRO A 223 2.63 -13.03 -4.75
C PRO A 223 3.41 -14.32 -4.58
N GLN A 224 3.12 -15.34 -5.36
CA GLN A 224 3.91 -16.57 -5.42
C GLN A 224 5.30 -16.35 -6.04
N SER A 225 5.57 -15.14 -6.54
CA SER A 225 6.84 -14.81 -7.16
C SER A 225 7.96 -14.77 -6.11
N LYS A 226 9.10 -15.38 -6.46
CA LYS A 226 10.39 -15.30 -5.75
C LYS A 226 10.96 -13.88 -5.81
N LYS A 227 10.21 -12.86 -5.35
CA LYS A 227 10.72 -11.49 -5.28
C LYS A 227 11.78 -11.39 -4.19
N ASN A 228 12.79 -10.57 -4.44
CA ASN A 228 13.90 -10.33 -3.56
C ASN A 228 13.44 -9.98 -2.15
N LYS A 229 13.95 -10.68 -1.16
CA LYS A 229 13.66 -10.46 0.26
C LYS A 229 14.68 -9.48 0.82
N CYS A 230 14.32 -8.70 1.83
CA CYS A 230 15.26 -7.83 2.53
C CYS A 230 16.25 -8.65 3.36
N CYS A 231 17.53 -8.32 3.29
CA CYS A 231 18.54 -8.91 4.16
C CYS A 231 18.53 -8.22 5.52
N VAL A 232 18.44 -9.00 6.58
CA VAL A 232 18.55 -8.50 7.95
C VAL A 232 19.77 -9.14 8.60
N SER A 233 20.76 -8.33 8.97
CA SER A 233 21.95 -8.77 9.68
C SER A 233 21.75 -8.58 11.18
N PHE A 234 22.11 -9.60 11.95
CA PHE A 234 22.02 -9.58 13.41
C PHE A 234 23.40 -9.55 14.02
N SER A 235 23.57 -8.78 15.07
CA SER A 235 24.77 -8.83 15.90
C SER A 235 24.47 -8.51 17.36
N SER A 236 25.30 -9.04 18.26
CA SER A 236 25.28 -8.73 19.67
C SER A 236 26.69 -8.45 20.13
N TYR A 237 26.88 -7.40 20.92
CA TYR A 237 28.17 -7.08 21.51
C TYR A 237 28.55 -8.01 22.69
N TYR A 238 27.57 -8.76 23.22
CA TYR A 238 27.80 -9.72 24.30
C TYR A 238 28.44 -11.02 23.86
N ASN A 239 28.18 -11.41 22.62
CA ASN A 239 28.86 -12.51 21.97
C ASN A 239 29.53 -11.96 20.72
N GLU A 240 30.80 -12.18 20.51
CA GLU A 240 31.54 -11.82 19.29
C GLU A 240 30.95 -12.48 18.02
N SER A 241 29.85 -13.19 18.17
CA SER A 241 29.12 -13.83 17.09
C SER A 241 28.23 -12.86 16.36
N VAL A 242 28.66 -12.48 15.18
CA VAL A 242 27.74 -11.95 14.16
C VAL A 242 26.88 -13.13 13.71
N ILE A 243 25.57 -13.10 13.97
CA ILE A 243 24.65 -14.09 13.44
C ILE A 243 24.19 -13.58 12.07
N PRO A 244 24.68 -14.13 10.95
CA PRO A 244 24.31 -13.67 9.64
C PRO A 244 22.90 -14.15 9.30
N CYS A 245 22.11 -13.32 8.62
CA CYS A 245 20.86 -13.75 8.05
C CYS A 245 21.07 -14.61 6.79
N ASN A 246 20.10 -15.46 6.47
CA ASN A 246 20.03 -16.05 5.14
C ASN A 246 19.83 -14.93 4.14
N THR A 247 20.83 -14.72 3.33
CA THR A 247 21.03 -13.53 2.54
C THR A 247 20.02 -13.34 1.41
N CYS A 248 19.36 -12.23 1.44
CA CYS A 248 18.68 -11.70 0.28
C CYS A 248 18.55 -10.19 0.44
N ALA A 249 18.90 -9.42 -0.57
CA ALA A 249 18.75 -7.98 -0.57
C ALA A 249 17.48 -7.56 -1.31
N CYS A 250 16.68 -6.68 -0.71
CA CYS A 250 15.54 -6.06 -1.37
C CYS A 250 16.01 -5.14 -2.48
N GLY A 251 15.41 -5.27 -3.68
CA GLY A 251 15.67 -4.36 -4.79
C GLY A 251 17.03 -4.48 -5.44
N CYS A 252 17.76 -5.58 -5.23
CA CYS A 252 18.97 -5.86 -5.98
C CYS A 252 18.62 -6.12 -7.45
N PRO A 253 19.07 -5.29 -8.41
CA PRO A 253 18.65 -5.39 -9.81
C PRO A 253 19.25 -6.60 -10.52
N ASP A 254 20.40 -7.10 -10.06
CA ASP A 254 21.13 -8.18 -10.71
C ASP A 254 21.09 -9.47 -9.87
N THR A 255 20.06 -10.28 -10.12
CA THR A 255 19.90 -11.60 -9.47
C THR A 255 20.97 -12.61 -9.88
N LYS A 256 21.74 -12.38 -10.94
CA LYS A 256 22.82 -13.25 -11.38
C LYS A 256 24.06 -13.13 -10.47
N LYS A 257 24.23 -11.99 -9.81
CA LYS A 257 25.33 -11.74 -8.88
C LYS A 257 25.02 -12.16 -7.45
N CYS A 258 23.77 -12.44 -7.14
CA CYS A 258 23.31 -12.76 -5.81
C CYS A 258 22.68 -14.16 -5.76
N ASN A 259 23.05 -14.96 -4.79
CA ASN A 259 22.37 -16.21 -4.50
C ASN A 259 21.47 -16.05 -3.25
N PRO A 260 20.15 -15.85 -3.40
CA PRO A 260 19.26 -15.63 -2.26
C PRO A 260 19.07 -16.87 -1.39
N SER A 261 19.49 -18.05 -1.87
CA SER A 261 19.41 -19.33 -1.16
C SER A 261 20.74 -19.74 -0.54
N ALA A 262 21.82 -18.99 -0.76
CA ALA A 262 23.12 -19.28 -0.16
C ALA A 262 23.05 -19.06 1.35
N ARG A 263 23.73 -19.95 2.09
CA ARG A 263 23.94 -19.73 3.53
C ARG A 263 24.82 -18.52 3.72
N ALA A 264 24.51 -17.73 4.72
CA ALA A 264 25.30 -16.58 5.08
C ALA A 264 26.73 -17.02 5.48
N MET A 265 27.71 -16.19 5.10
CA MET A 265 29.09 -16.39 5.47
C MET A 265 29.35 -15.72 6.82
N PHE A 266 29.93 -16.47 7.77
CA PHE A 266 30.44 -15.90 9.01
C PHE A 266 31.66 -15.04 8.69
N LEU A 267 31.57 -13.75 9.04
CA LEU A 267 32.70 -12.84 8.93
C LEU A 267 33.25 -12.56 10.31
N PRO A 268 34.59 -12.47 10.47
CA PRO A 268 35.17 -12.01 11.72
C PRO A 268 34.75 -10.57 11.99
N PRO A 269 34.63 -10.13 13.25
CA PRO A 269 34.23 -8.77 13.61
C PRO A 269 35.02 -7.68 12.90
N GLU A 270 36.30 -7.91 12.66
CA GLU A 270 37.24 -7.01 12.00
C GLU A 270 36.82 -6.74 10.54
N ALA A 271 36.23 -7.73 9.87
CA ALA A 271 35.72 -7.55 8.49
C ALA A 271 34.55 -6.56 8.41
N LEU A 272 33.82 -6.36 9.51
CA LEU A 272 32.73 -5.41 9.58
C LEU A 272 33.20 -3.94 9.68
N LEU A 273 34.45 -3.73 10.10
CA LEU A 273 35.07 -2.42 10.20
C LEU A 273 35.58 -1.90 8.86
N VAL A 274 35.67 -2.77 7.86
CA VAL A 274 36.22 -2.44 6.53
C VAL A 274 35.12 -1.89 5.62
N PRO A 275 35.43 -0.89 4.77
CA PRO A 275 34.50 -0.43 3.75
C PRO A 275 33.96 -1.58 2.90
N PHE A 276 32.69 -1.53 2.55
CA PHE A 276 31.98 -2.61 1.83
C PHE A 276 32.70 -3.13 0.59
N LYS A 277 33.37 -2.26 -0.15
CA LYS A 277 34.16 -2.61 -1.33
C LYS A 277 35.22 -3.69 -1.05
N ASN A 278 35.75 -3.71 0.17
CA ASN A 278 36.85 -4.61 0.57
C ASN A 278 36.32 -5.83 1.36
N ARG A 279 35.06 -5.83 1.81
CA ARG A 279 34.49 -6.92 2.61
C ARG A 279 34.47 -8.26 1.88
N SER A 280 34.07 -8.27 0.61
CA SER A 280 34.05 -9.51 -0.18
C SER A 280 35.45 -10.14 -0.32
N ALA A 281 36.49 -9.30 -0.50
CA ALA A 281 37.85 -9.78 -0.58
C ALA A 281 38.35 -10.34 0.78
N LEU A 282 38.08 -9.64 1.87
CA LEU A 282 38.39 -10.08 3.22
C LEU A 282 37.61 -11.33 3.63
N ALA A 283 36.33 -11.41 3.28
CA ALA A 283 35.51 -12.59 3.50
C ALA A 283 36.08 -13.81 2.77
N ALA A 284 36.51 -13.63 1.52
CA ALA A 284 37.11 -14.68 0.73
C ALA A 284 38.48 -15.12 1.33
N ALA A 285 39.32 -14.15 1.73
CA ALA A 285 40.59 -14.43 2.38
C ALA A 285 40.43 -15.20 3.72
N TRP A 286 39.48 -14.75 4.55
CA TRP A 286 39.18 -15.40 5.83
C TRP A 286 38.60 -16.81 5.63
N ALA A 287 37.65 -16.98 4.68
CA ALA A 287 37.11 -18.29 4.35
C ALA A 287 38.19 -19.26 3.87
N LYS A 288 39.21 -18.78 3.12
CA LYS A 288 40.37 -19.57 2.70
C LYS A 288 41.23 -20.00 3.90
N ILE A 289 41.47 -19.09 4.84
CA ILE A 289 42.23 -19.38 6.07
C ILE A 289 41.49 -20.41 6.93
N LYS A 290 40.19 -20.32 7.05
CA LYS A 290 39.35 -21.20 7.87
C LYS A 290 38.86 -22.45 7.12
N HIS A 291 39.29 -22.66 5.88
CA HIS A 291 38.84 -23.74 5.00
C HIS A 291 37.33 -23.86 4.80
N PHE A 292 36.65 -22.73 4.80
CA PHE A 292 35.21 -22.68 4.49
C PHE A 292 34.94 -22.61 2.99
N HIS A 293 33.93 -23.35 2.55
CA HIS A 293 33.50 -23.30 1.16
C HIS A 293 32.72 -22.04 0.89
N ILE A 294 33.13 -21.28 -0.12
CA ILE A 294 32.41 -20.08 -0.58
C ILE A 294 31.45 -20.50 -1.69
N PRO A 295 30.14 -20.29 -1.52
CA PRO A 295 29.17 -20.59 -2.56
C PRO A 295 29.36 -19.68 -3.79
N LYS A 296 29.14 -20.24 -4.97
CA LYS A 296 29.11 -19.47 -6.24
C LYS A 296 27.73 -19.55 -6.85
N PRO A 297 27.07 -18.44 -7.22
CA PRO A 297 27.46 -17.06 -6.90
C PRO A 297 27.44 -16.77 -5.40
N GLN A 298 28.20 -15.79 -4.98
CA GLN A 298 28.27 -15.41 -3.57
C GLN A 298 26.89 -14.93 -3.06
N PRO A 299 26.65 -15.04 -1.73
CA PRO A 299 25.50 -14.39 -1.13
C PRO A 299 25.47 -12.90 -1.48
N CYS A 300 24.27 -12.36 -1.68
CA CYS A 300 24.10 -10.94 -1.91
C CYS A 300 24.71 -10.15 -0.77
N GLY A 301 25.67 -9.28 -1.06
CA GLY A 301 26.22 -8.36 -0.08
C GLY A 301 25.12 -7.40 0.40
N ASP A 302 25.34 -6.83 1.58
CA ASP A 302 24.46 -5.81 2.17
C ASP A 302 24.64 -4.42 1.51
N ASN A 303 25.31 -4.33 0.37
CA ASN A 303 25.58 -3.15 -0.42
C ASN A 303 24.66 -3.00 -1.65
N CYS A 304 23.51 -3.64 -1.66
CA CYS A 304 22.60 -3.70 -2.80
C CYS A 304 21.14 -3.63 -2.29
N GLY A 305 20.35 -2.80 -2.91
CA GLY A 305 18.94 -2.61 -2.55
C GLY A 305 18.76 -1.99 -1.15
N VAL A 306 18.09 -2.70 -0.26
CA VAL A 306 17.89 -2.31 1.14
C VAL A 306 18.58 -3.31 2.04
N SER A 307 19.44 -2.84 2.96
CA SER A 307 19.94 -3.66 4.05
C SER A 307 19.50 -3.12 5.41
N ILE A 308 19.27 -4.04 6.34
CA ILE A 308 18.77 -3.74 7.67
C ILE A 308 19.69 -4.43 8.67
N ASN A 309 20.29 -3.65 9.56
CA ASN A 309 21.11 -4.19 10.64
C ASN A 309 20.38 -4.06 11.95
N TRP A 310 20.39 -5.13 12.73
CA TRP A 310 19.83 -5.17 14.08
C TRP A 310 20.94 -5.59 15.05
N HIS A 311 21.26 -4.70 15.99
CA HIS A 311 22.26 -4.93 17.02
C HIS A 311 21.61 -4.89 18.40
N VAL A 312 21.77 -5.94 19.18
CA VAL A 312 21.50 -5.90 20.62
C VAL A 312 22.63 -5.14 21.29
N LEU A 313 22.34 -3.98 21.87
CA LEU A 313 23.33 -3.07 22.47
C LEU A 313 23.59 -3.38 23.93
N SER A 314 22.52 -3.62 24.70
CA SER A 314 22.60 -3.85 26.13
C SER A 314 21.54 -4.85 26.58
N ASP A 315 21.86 -5.60 27.63
CA ASP A 315 20.95 -6.49 28.31
C ASP A 315 21.19 -6.34 29.83
N TYR A 316 20.15 -5.93 30.54
CA TYR A 316 20.22 -5.64 31.99
C TYR A 316 18.98 -6.23 32.68
N THR A 317 18.94 -6.14 34.01
CA THR A 317 17.91 -6.83 34.83
C THR A 317 16.50 -6.51 34.40
N ASP A 318 16.16 -5.25 34.21
CA ASP A 318 14.78 -4.80 33.96
C ASP A 318 14.45 -4.62 32.48
N GLY A 319 15.45 -4.63 31.60
CA GLY A 319 15.25 -4.34 30.19
C GLY A 319 16.45 -4.66 29.31
N TRP A 320 16.32 -4.24 28.06
CA TRP A 320 17.38 -4.34 27.07
C TRP A 320 17.18 -3.30 25.97
N THR A 321 18.25 -3.04 25.22
CA THR A 321 18.19 -2.13 24.09
C THR A 321 18.75 -2.80 22.83
N ALA A 322 18.16 -2.41 21.69
CA ALA A 322 18.68 -2.78 20.38
C ALA A 322 18.77 -1.55 19.50
N ARG A 323 19.63 -1.59 18.52
CA ARG A 323 19.74 -0.57 17.47
C ARG A 323 19.34 -1.17 16.13
N ILE A 324 18.38 -0.57 15.46
CA ILE A 324 18.08 -0.84 14.06
C ILE A 324 18.79 0.21 13.19
N THR A 325 19.39 -0.24 12.09
CA THR A 325 19.97 0.64 11.07
C THR A 325 19.47 0.21 9.70
N LEU A 326 18.90 1.16 8.96
CA LEU A 326 18.39 0.98 7.61
C LEU A 326 19.33 1.64 6.63
N PHE A 327 19.64 0.96 5.54
CA PHE A 327 20.50 1.48 4.47
C PHE A 327 19.77 1.42 3.13
N ASN A 328 19.78 2.53 2.42
CA ASN A 328 19.38 2.62 1.03
C ASN A 328 20.61 2.63 0.12
N TRP A 329 20.78 1.57 -0.66
CA TRP A 329 21.87 1.42 -1.63
C TRP A 329 21.42 1.72 -3.07
N MET A 330 20.15 2.10 -3.25
CA MET A 330 19.59 2.38 -4.56
C MET A 330 19.75 3.86 -4.93
N PRO A 331 19.91 4.19 -6.22
CA PRO A 331 20.01 5.57 -6.69
C PRO A 331 18.67 6.34 -6.66
N ILE A 332 17.71 5.85 -5.92
CA ILE A 332 16.40 6.45 -5.72
C ILE A 332 16.17 6.72 -4.24
N ASN A 333 15.46 7.81 -3.92
CA ASN A 333 15.09 8.13 -2.57
C ASN A 333 13.90 7.30 -2.13
N PHE A 334 13.91 6.82 -0.89
CA PHE A 334 12.77 6.14 -0.29
C PHE A 334 11.95 7.15 0.48
N GLU A 335 10.83 7.53 -0.11
CA GLU A 335 9.88 8.43 0.53
C GLU A 335 8.85 7.64 1.33
N ASP A 336 8.36 8.24 2.42
CA ASP A 336 7.29 7.67 3.25
C ASP A 336 7.51 6.18 3.57
N TRP A 337 8.73 5.80 3.88
CA TRP A 337 9.07 4.43 4.22
C TRP A 337 8.59 4.04 5.62
N PHE A 338 8.36 2.78 5.81
CA PHE A 338 8.23 2.18 7.13
C PHE A 338 8.94 0.82 7.21
N ALA A 339 9.32 0.46 8.43
CA ALA A 339 9.80 -0.88 8.76
C ALA A 339 8.92 -1.47 9.86
N ALA A 340 8.39 -2.67 9.65
CA ALA A 340 7.65 -3.40 10.68
C ALA A 340 8.49 -4.58 11.13
N VAL A 341 8.86 -4.59 12.41
CA VAL A 341 9.77 -5.57 13.01
C VAL A 341 8.93 -6.56 13.82
N GLU A 342 8.86 -7.80 13.36
CA GLU A 342 8.22 -8.90 14.08
C GLU A 342 9.24 -9.58 14.98
N MET A 343 9.05 -9.43 16.31
CA MET A 343 9.94 -10.00 17.31
C MET A 343 9.61 -11.47 17.61
N LYS A 344 10.63 -12.26 17.96
CA LYS A 344 10.45 -13.64 18.42
C LYS A 344 9.78 -13.68 19.81
N LYS A 345 9.12 -14.79 20.13
CA LYS A 345 8.55 -15.12 21.45
C LYS A 345 7.80 -13.98 22.16
N GLY A 346 7.10 -13.14 21.41
CA GLY A 346 6.36 -12.05 22.02
C GLY A 346 7.23 -10.85 22.46
N GLY A 347 8.50 -10.79 22.03
CA GLY A 347 9.43 -9.71 22.38
C GLY A 347 8.91 -8.29 22.07
N GLY A 348 8.02 -8.17 21.09
CA GLY A 348 7.33 -6.89 20.79
C GLY A 348 6.48 -6.35 21.93
N ARG A 349 5.99 -7.19 22.84
CA ARG A 349 5.25 -6.75 24.05
C ARG A 349 6.11 -5.90 24.97
N GLY A 350 7.41 -6.19 25.04
CA GLY A 350 8.38 -5.46 25.83
C GLY A 350 8.75 -4.08 25.31
N TYR A 351 8.44 -3.77 24.04
CA TYR A 351 8.77 -2.49 23.42
C TYR A 351 8.27 -1.30 24.26
N GLU A 352 9.14 -0.31 24.46
CA GLU A 352 8.82 0.94 25.12
C GLU A 352 8.92 2.14 24.18
N ASN A 353 10.08 2.37 23.59
CA ASN A 353 10.35 3.56 22.80
C ASN A 353 11.38 3.31 21.68
N ALA A 354 11.31 4.15 20.64
CA ALA A 354 12.34 4.29 19.60
C ALA A 354 12.79 5.75 19.57
N TYR A 355 14.09 6.02 19.77
CA TYR A 355 14.57 7.37 20.08
C TYR A 355 14.75 8.29 18.86
N SER A 356 14.98 7.73 17.69
CA SER A 356 15.22 8.49 16.44
C SER A 356 14.27 8.10 15.32
N MET A 357 13.19 7.39 15.66
CA MET A 357 12.10 7.00 14.76
C MET A 357 10.79 7.05 15.52
N ASN A 358 9.69 7.24 14.80
CA ASN A 358 8.37 7.03 15.39
C ASN A 358 8.10 5.52 15.45
N GLY A 359 7.98 5.00 16.67
CA GLY A 359 7.67 3.59 16.92
C GLY A 359 6.29 3.41 17.53
N THR A 360 5.53 2.45 17.03
CA THR A 360 4.19 2.14 17.52
C THR A 360 3.98 0.62 17.58
N LYS A 361 3.37 0.13 18.67
CA LYS A 361 2.89 -1.26 18.74
C LYS A 361 1.61 -1.38 17.91
N LEU A 362 1.49 -2.43 17.12
CA LEU A 362 0.26 -2.71 16.40
C LEU A 362 -0.75 -3.41 17.33
N ALA A 363 -1.93 -2.80 17.50
CA ALA A 363 -2.94 -3.22 18.49
C ALA A 363 -3.37 -4.71 18.37
N ASN A 364 -3.40 -5.26 17.17
CA ASN A 364 -3.83 -6.64 16.90
C ASN A 364 -2.67 -7.58 16.54
N MET A 365 -1.42 -7.12 16.62
CA MET A 365 -0.21 -7.85 16.26
C MET A 365 0.87 -7.62 17.32
N ASN A 366 0.65 -8.16 18.52
CA ASN A 366 1.44 -7.89 19.74
C ASN A 366 2.97 -8.07 19.61
N ASN A 367 3.44 -8.73 18.55
CA ASN A 367 4.85 -8.98 18.31
C ASN A 367 5.46 -8.03 17.30
N ILE A 368 4.67 -7.16 16.67
CA ILE A 368 5.12 -6.27 15.61
C ILE A 368 5.28 -4.84 16.14
N ILE A 369 6.48 -4.30 15.94
CA ILE A 369 6.83 -2.91 16.18
C ILE A 369 6.85 -2.23 14.83
N PHE A 370 6.00 -1.23 14.64
CA PHE A 370 5.95 -0.40 13.45
C PHE A 370 6.86 0.80 13.64
N LEU A 371 7.83 0.98 12.75
CA LEU A 371 8.82 2.05 12.78
C LEU A 371 8.73 2.88 11.50
N GLN A 372 8.73 4.20 11.64
CA GLN A 372 8.80 5.14 10.53
C GLN A 372 9.78 6.27 10.85
N GLY A 373 10.29 6.95 9.83
CA GLY A 373 11.10 8.16 10.02
C GLY A 373 10.31 9.24 10.77
N LEU A 374 11.01 10.07 11.52
CA LEU A 374 10.43 11.26 12.15
C LEU A 374 9.88 12.19 11.06
N LYS A 375 8.89 13.02 11.43
CA LYS A 375 8.32 14.00 10.50
C LYS A 375 9.44 14.93 9.97
N GLY A 376 9.55 14.99 8.64
CA GLY A 376 10.64 15.69 7.95
C GLY A 376 11.92 14.86 7.72
N LEU A 377 12.01 13.65 8.32
CA LEU A 377 13.13 12.72 8.15
C LEU A 377 12.67 11.35 7.64
N ASN A 378 11.51 11.29 7.04
CA ASN A 378 10.93 10.07 6.45
C ASN A 378 11.45 9.78 5.02
N PHE A 379 12.59 10.37 4.68
CA PHE A 379 13.28 10.15 3.41
C PHE A 379 14.60 9.44 3.67
N LEU A 380 14.81 8.33 3.00
CA LEU A 380 16.06 7.59 3.04
C LEU A 380 16.81 7.85 1.73
N VAL A 381 17.68 8.86 1.76
CA VAL A 381 18.37 9.41 0.57
C VAL A 381 19.77 8.86 0.46
N MET A 382 20.13 8.37 -0.70
CA MET A 382 21.53 8.03 -1.04
C MET A 382 22.30 9.31 -1.33
N GLN A 383 23.49 9.43 -0.73
CA GLN A 383 24.40 10.53 -1.03
C GLN A 383 25.42 10.07 -2.08
N THR A 384 25.60 10.87 -3.10
CA THR A 384 26.71 10.70 -4.05
C THR A 384 27.83 11.64 -3.64
N ASN A 385 28.91 11.10 -3.11
CA ASN A 385 30.10 11.89 -2.84
C ASN A 385 30.89 12.12 -4.15
N GLY A 386 30.89 13.36 -4.62
CA GLY A 386 31.84 13.87 -5.60
C GLY A 386 31.50 13.72 -7.07
N THR A 387 32.11 14.53 -7.87
CA THR A 387 31.98 14.74 -9.33
C THR A 387 32.77 13.72 -10.16
N LYS A 388 33.37 12.69 -9.56
CA LYS A 388 34.23 11.73 -10.29
C LYS A 388 33.50 10.40 -10.52
N LYS A 389 33.71 9.82 -11.72
CA LYS A 389 33.21 8.52 -12.18
C LYS A 389 33.53 7.33 -11.25
N ASP A 390 34.42 7.49 -10.28
CA ASP A 390 34.86 6.48 -9.31
C ASP A 390 34.36 6.72 -7.87
N SER A 391 33.37 7.59 -7.69
CA SER A 391 32.85 7.86 -6.36
C SER A 391 32.13 6.62 -5.80
N THR A 392 32.63 6.12 -4.69
CA THR A 392 31.93 5.09 -3.91
C THR A 392 30.58 5.63 -3.47
N ALA A 393 29.51 4.99 -3.90
CA ALA A 393 28.16 5.34 -3.46
C ALA A 393 28.08 5.22 -1.93
N VAL A 394 27.72 6.30 -1.25
CA VAL A 394 27.44 6.30 0.19
C VAL A 394 25.96 6.03 0.36
N PRO A 395 25.57 4.92 1.01
CA PRO A 395 24.15 4.60 1.18
C PRO A 395 23.48 5.65 2.06
N GLY A 396 22.23 5.96 1.75
CA GLY A 396 21.35 6.66 2.68
C GLY A 396 21.19 5.82 3.94
N LYS A 397 21.32 6.44 5.13
CA LYS A 397 21.35 5.74 6.41
C LYS A 397 20.39 6.40 7.40
N GLN A 398 19.55 5.59 8.05
CA GLN A 398 18.80 6.00 9.23
C GLN A 398 18.90 4.92 10.30
N GLN A 399 18.98 5.35 11.56
CA GLN A 399 19.10 4.43 12.68
C GLN A 399 18.33 4.92 13.90
N SER A 400 17.90 3.97 14.73
CA SER A 400 17.26 4.26 16.01
C SER A 400 17.66 3.25 17.06
N VAL A 401 17.85 3.70 18.28
CA VAL A 401 17.92 2.83 19.45
C VAL A 401 16.49 2.57 19.92
N ILE A 402 16.21 1.32 20.25
CA ILE A 402 14.90 0.84 20.67
C ILE A 402 15.05 0.26 22.07
N SER A 403 14.21 0.66 23.01
CA SER A 403 14.20 0.16 24.39
C SER A 403 13.05 -0.82 24.63
N PHE A 404 13.34 -1.81 25.50
CA PHE A 404 12.43 -2.88 25.86
C PHE A 404 12.45 -3.15 27.37
N LYS A 405 11.29 -3.45 27.96
CA LYS A 405 11.11 -3.91 29.34
C LYS A 405 10.92 -5.41 29.44
N LYS A 406 11.73 -6.09 30.26
CA LYS A 406 11.64 -7.53 30.49
C LYS A 406 10.41 -7.95 31.30
N ALA A 407 9.91 -7.06 32.18
CA ALA A 407 8.71 -7.33 32.98
C ALA A 407 7.48 -7.69 32.12
N ARG A 408 7.43 -7.23 30.84
CA ARG A 408 6.36 -7.55 29.89
C ARG A 408 6.63 -8.83 29.07
N THR A 409 7.80 -9.43 29.20
CA THR A 409 8.26 -10.60 28.48
C THR A 409 9.01 -11.55 29.42
N PRO A 410 8.31 -12.16 30.41
CA PRO A 410 8.96 -13.06 31.37
C PRO A 410 9.74 -14.18 30.69
N GLY A 411 10.96 -14.48 31.16
CA GLY A 411 11.79 -15.55 30.65
C GLY A 411 12.47 -15.28 29.30
N ILE A 412 12.46 -14.03 28.82
CA ILE A 412 13.16 -13.66 27.58
C ILE A 412 14.69 -13.78 27.76
N GLN A 413 15.33 -14.49 26.84
CA GLN A 413 16.78 -14.68 26.79
C GLN A 413 17.35 -13.90 25.60
N VAL A 414 17.59 -12.60 25.82
CA VAL A 414 17.93 -11.62 24.77
C VAL A 414 19.16 -12.05 23.98
N ALA A 415 20.26 -12.36 24.68
CA ALA A 415 21.52 -12.74 24.06
C ALA A 415 21.49 -14.13 23.37
N GLN A 416 20.53 -14.98 23.74
CA GLN A 416 20.40 -16.33 23.16
C GLN A 416 19.46 -16.35 21.92
N GLY A 417 19.05 -15.20 21.43
CA GLY A 417 18.31 -15.06 20.19
C GLY A 417 16.90 -14.50 20.29
N ASP A 418 16.34 -14.36 21.52
CA ASP A 418 14.99 -13.78 21.71
C ASP A 418 14.98 -12.26 21.48
N GLY A 419 16.12 -11.58 21.62
CA GLY A 419 16.27 -10.16 21.30
C GLY A 419 16.37 -9.84 19.80
N PHE A 420 16.27 -10.85 18.92
CA PHE A 420 16.34 -10.66 17.48
C PHE A 420 14.99 -10.81 16.82
N PRO A 421 14.72 -10.06 15.74
CA PRO A 421 13.47 -10.18 15.00
C PRO A 421 13.36 -11.54 14.29
N ALA A 422 12.11 -12.02 14.17
CA ALA A 422 11.77 -13.18 13.35
C ALA A 422 11.64 -12.77 11.88
N LYS A 423 11.07 -11.57 11.63
CA LYS A 423 10.89 -11.00 10.30
C LYS A 423 10.97 -9.47 10.37
N VAL A 424 11.36 -8.87 9.25
CA VAL A 424 11.26 -7.44 9.05
C VAL A 424 10.56 -7.19 7.70
N TYR A 425 9.51 -6.39 7.74
CA TYR A 425 8.82 -5.90 6.56
C TYR A 425 9.31 -4.48 6.29
N PHE A 426 9.70 -4.19 5.07
CA PHE A 426 10.13 -2.86 4.68
C PHE A 426 9.38 -2.42 3.43
N CYS A 427 8.75 -1.25 3.50
CA CYS A 427 8.01 -0.66 2.41
C CYS A 427 8.39 0.80 2.22
N TRP A 428 8.46 1.25 0.96
CA TRP A 428 8.72 2.64 0.59
C TRP A 428 7.92 3.02 -0.65
N ARG A 429 7.80 4.31 -0.91
CA ARG A 429 7.21 4.82 -2.14
C ARG A 429 8.19 4.60 -3.30
N GLY A 430 7.86 3.72 -4.23
CA GLY A 430 8.64 3.50 -5.44
C GLY A 430 8.42 4.65 -6.42
N ASN A 431 9.44 5.48 -6.66
CA ASN A 431 9.47 6.33 -7.83
C ASN A 431 9.81 5.45 -9.03
N ILE A 432 8.83 5.22 -9.91
CA ILE A 432 9.15 4.72 -11.24
C ILE A 432 9.78 5.88 -12.00
N PRO A 433 10.98 5.71 -12.58
CA PRO A 433 11.48 6.67 -13.54
C PRO A 433 10.38 6.85 -14.59
N HIS A 434 9.97 8.08 -14.83
CA HIS A 434 9.13 8.40 -15.98
C HIS A 434 9.81 7.79 -17.20
N GLN A 435 9.28 6.68 -17.72
CA GLN A 435 9.58 6.33 -19.08
C GLN A 435 9.19 7.55 -19.92
N LYS A 436 10.22 8.18 -20.50
CA LYS A 436 10.00 9.21 -21.51
C LYS A 436 8.98 8.61 -22.47
N ARG A 437 7.82 9.22 -22.56
CA ARG A 437 6.92 9.01 -23.67
C ARG A 437 7.69 9.56 -24.88
N ASP A 438 8.23 8.67 -25.66
CA ASP A 438 8.59 9.02 -27.02
C ASP A 438 7.31 9.45 -27.72
N LYS A 439 7.44 10.62 -28.39
CA LYS A 439 6.36 11.33 -29.08
C LYS A 439 5.70 10.51 -30.18
#